data_79f85107cb045337a946a4604d5235ac
#
_entry.id   79f85107cb045337a946a4604d5235ac
#
_cell.length_a   1.000
_cell.length_b   1.000
_cell.length_c   1.000
_cell.angle_alpha   90.00
_cell.angle_beta   90.00
_cell.angle_gamma   90.00
#
_symmetry.space_group_name_H-M   'P 1'
#
loop_
_entity.id
_entity.type
_entity.pdbx_description
1 polymer ?
#
loop_
_entity_poly.entity_id
_entity_poly.type
_entity_poly.pdbx_seq_one_letter_code
_entity_poly.pdbx_strand_id
1 'polypeptide(L)'
;MSHPSTHRRSGAVVALVLALATLAVPAPALSAEAPAPSACPAILVEVATCYTGQDDNGAYYAIAVPDDWNGSLVVHAHGGPDLAEASDPTRSPEDLERWAVMVQEGYAWAGSAYRRGGYGTQMAAIDTENLRRLFVDTWGEPSQTLLHGQSWGGNVAAKIAETFANDPGRPYDGVLLTNGVLAGGSRGYDYRVDLRVVYQYYCRNHPRPTEPQYALWMGLRPDSTMTSSGLRARLQECTGNQSAPEERTALQQQNLDDILAVTGIPERTLESHLRFATFTFRDIVSQRLDGRNPFGNETIRYRGSHDDRALNAGVERFSPDRSAVRDLSFDSDLTGDVHLPVLTLHAIDDPTAFVEHESAYRATLEGAGNAEHLVQTFTGEAEHSSLSNAEYAAAIASLAGWADGGTKPSPASIAAACPPYDARYGAGCFFEPSFTPGSYASRVLPRPGARHWPAITAAQYDRWQRQGGVGIEP
;
A
#
# COMPACT_ATOMS: atom_id res chain seq x y z
N MET A 1 85.11 2.37 48.78
CA MET A 1 84.52 3.59 48.24
C MET A 1 83.06 3.37 48.04
N SER A 2 82.31 3.93 48.96
CA SER A 2 80.85 3.59 49.15
C SER A 2 79.97 4.51 48.31
N HIS A 3 79.02 3.92 47.65
CA HIS A 3 77.88 4.69 47.06
C HIS A 3 76.59 4.35 47.80
N PRO A 4 75.80 5.39 48.16
CA PRO A 4 74.48 5.13 48.79
C PRO A 4 73.34 5.01 47.77
N SER A 5 72.51 4.08 48.04
CA SER A 5 71.26 3.82 47.31
C SER A 5 70.14 4.76 47.78
N THR A 6 69.50 5.45 46.85
CA THR A 6 68.32 6.27 47.14
C THR A 6 67.07 5.48 46.76
N HIS A 7 66.27 5.12 47.76
CA HIS A 7 64.92 4.58 47.54
C HIS A 7 63.92 5.68 47.14
N ARG A 8 63.36 5.57 45.95
CA ARG A 8 62.18 6.36 45.58
C ARG A 8 60.90 5.54 45.96
N ARG A 9 60.09 6.10 46.81
CA ARG A 9 58.76 5.64 47.12
C ARG A 9 57.80 6.13 46.03
N SER A 10 57.21 5.19 45.29
CA SER A 10 56.08 5.46 44.35
C SER A 10 54.79 5.45 45.13
N GLY A 11 54.15 6.61 45.24
CA GLY A 11 52.80 6.73 45.76
C GLY A 11 51.80 6.38 44.65
N ALA A 12 51.02 5.33 44.85
CA ALA A 12 49.89 5.00 43.97
C ALA A 12 48.68 5.88 44.31
N VAL A 13 48.27 6.70 43.36
CA VAL A 13 47.03 7.47 43.45
C VAL A 13 45.93 6.55 42.88
N VAL A 14 45.05 6.09 43.77
CA VAL A 14 43.83 5.33 43.39
C VAL A 14 42.79 6.38 42.99
N ALA A 15 42.54 6.50 41.69
CA ALA A 15 41.43 7.29 41.17
C ALA A 15 40.11 6.46 41.27
N LEU A 16 39.25 6.87 42.17
CA LEU A 16 37.90 6.30 42.32
C LEU A 16 37.02 6.86 41.20
N VAL A 17 36.74 6.04 40.16
CA VAL A 17 35.78 6.39 39.13
C VAL A 17 34.39 6.02 39.63
N LEU A 18 33.60 7.02 40.07
CA LEU A 18 32.18 6.87 40.30
C LEU A 18 31.46 6.70 38.94
N ALA A 19 31.06 5.50 38.60
CA ALA A 19 30.11 5.25 37.50
C ALA A 19 28.71 5.66 37.96
N LEU A 20 28.22 6.82 37.50
CA LEU A 20 26.81 7.17 37.56
C LEU A 20 26.05 6.25 36.59
N ALA A 21 25.43 5.21 37.13
CA ALA A 21 24.41 4.43 36.39
C ALA A 21 23.16 5.32 36.25
N THR A 22 22.95 5.92 35.10
CA THR A 22 21.66 6.52 34.74
C THR A 22 20.66 5.38 34.60
N LEU A 23 19.80 5.22 35.58
CA LEU A 23 18.61 4.40 35.46
C LEU A 23 17.73 5.06 34.38
N ALA A 24 17.74 4.48 33.16
CA ALA A 24 16.75 4.79 32.15
C ALA A 24 15.39 4.35 32.73
N VAL A 25 14.58 5.32 33.12
CA VAL A 25 13.18 5.07 33.44
C VAL A 25 12.53 4.69 32.11
N PRO A 26 11.96 3.47 31.97
CA PRO A 26 11.22 3.15 30.77
C PRO A 26 10.08 4.17 30.64
N ALA A 27 9.93 4.76 29.44
CA ALA A 27 8.76 5.56 29.13
C ALA A 27 7.51 4.70 29.43
N PRO A 28 6.45 5.28 30.03
CA PRO A 28 5.22 4.53 30.22
C PRO A 28 4.75 4.01 28.86
N ALA A 29 4.52 2.71 28.75
CA ALA A 29 3.82 2.15 27.61
C ALA A 29 2.47 2.88 27.53
N LEU A 30 2.15 3.48 26.40
CA LEU A 30 0.80 3.98 26.13
C LEU A 30 -0.11 2.74 26.23
N SER A 31 -1.00 2.70 27.19
CA SER A 31 -2.06 1.69 27.22
C SER A 31 -3.10 2.10 26.20
N ALA A 32 -3.56 1.16 25.36
CA ALA A 32 -4.64 1.41 24.41
C ALA A 32 -5.81 2.07 25.16
N GLU A 33 -6.23 3.21 24.64
CA GLU A 33 -7.43 3.86 25.16
C GLU A 33 -8.64 3.04 24.68
N ALA A 34 -9.54 2.70 25.58
CA ALA A 34 -10.75 1.97 25.20
C ALA A 34 -11.52 2.74 24.12
N PRO A 35 -12.11 2.06 23.11
CA PRO A 35 -12.86 2.72 22.05
C PRO A 35 -13.91 3.69 22.60
N ALA A 36 -13.80 4.97 22.27
CA ALA A 36 -14.72 6.00 22.73
C ALA A 36 -15.85 6.22 21.72
N PRO A 37 -17.12 6.29 22.15
CA PRO A 37 -18.23 6.63 21.27
C PRO A 37 -17.97 7.94 20.52
N SER A 38 -18.24 7.95 19.22
CA SER A 38 -18.02 9.10 18.32
C SER A 38 -19.21 9.28 17.38
N ALA A 39 -19.25 10.41 16.68
CA ALA A 39 -20.26 10.63 15.66
C ALA A 39 -20.02 9.68 14.47
N CYS A 40 -21.06 8.98 14.04
CA CYS A 40 -21.04 8.22 12.78
C CYS A 40 -21.10 9.17 11.57
N PRO A 41 -20.59 8.76 10.41
CA PRO A 41 -20.94 9.33 9.12
C PRO A 41 -22.46 9.42 8.97
N ALA A 42 -22.94 10.47 8.29
CA ALA A 42 -24.38 10.75 8.19
C ALA A 42 -25.23 9.57 7.71
N ILE A 43 -24.68 8.77 6.81
CA ILE A 43 -25.33 7.58 6.24
C ILE A 43 -25.50 6.42 7.25
N LEU A 44 -24.80 6.44 8.39
CA LEU A 44 -24.81 5.40 9.41
C LEU A 44 -25.47 5.81 10.73
N VAL A 45 -25.92 7.06 10.88
CA VAL A 45 -26.40 7.62 12.15
C VAL A 45 -27.55 6.82 12.80
N GLU A 46 -28.43 6.22 11.99
CA GLU A 46 -29.59 5.45 12.48
C GLU A 46 -29.42 3.94 12.32
N VAL A 47 -28.21 3.47 11.97
CA VAL A 47 -27.97 2.05 11.68
C VAL A 47 -26.79 1.47 12.44
N ALA A 48 -25.97 2.29 13.08
CA ALA A 48 -24.79 1.82 13.80
C ALA A 48 -24.36 2.75 14.93
N THR A 49 -23.62 2.20 15.89
CA THR A 49 -22.84 2.96 16.84
C THR A 49 -21.38 3.00 16.41
N CYS A 50 -20.80 4.21 16.39
CA CYS A 50 -19.42 4.43 15.96
C CYS A 50 -18.51 4.76 17.14
N TYR A 51 -17.24 4.34 16.98
CA TYR A 51 -16.20 4.55 17.97
C TYR A 51 -14.92 4.99 17.28
N THR A 52 -14.13 5.82 17.95
CA THR A 52 -12.79 6.20 17.52
C THR A 52 -11.82 6.10 18.68
N GLY A 53 -10.53 6.04 18.39
CA GLY A 53 -9.49 6.00 19.40
C GLY A 53 -8.12 5.92 18.76
N GLN A 54 -7.14 5.61 19.59
CA GLN A 54 -5.74 5.41 19.17
C GLN A 54 -5.24 4.13 19.83
N ASP A 55 -4.59 3.26 19.05
CA ASP A 55 -4.02 2.02 19.57
C ASP A 55 -2.68 2.25 20.29
N ASP A 56 -2.13 1.19 20.92
CA ASP A 56 -0.85 1.23 21.64
C ASP A 56 0.35 1.64 20.76
N ASN A 57 0.22 1.54 19.44
CA ASN A 57 1.25 1.95 18.48
C ASN A 57 1.06 3.41 18.01
N GLY A 58 0.02 4.08 18.48
CA GLY A 58 -0.31 5.45 18.08
C GLY A 58 -1.11 5.54 16.77
N ALA A 59 -1.66 4.44 16.26
CA ALA A 59 -2.52 4.45 15.09
C ALA A 59 -3.94 4.86 15.46
N TYR A 60 -4.47 5.93 14.85
CA TYR A 60 -5.88 6.26 14.95
C TYR A 60 -6.73 5.22 14.23
N TYR A 61 -7.93 5.00 14.74
CA TYR A 61 -8.88 4.05 14.15
C TYR A 61 -10.32 4.55 14.24
N ALA A 62 -11.18 3.98 13.40
CA ALA A 62 -12.62 4.05 13.53
C ALA A 62 -13.21 2.64 13.51
N ILE A 63 -14.28 2.45 14.31
CA ILE A 63 -15.05 1.20 14.37
C ILE A 63 -16.52 1.58 14.27
N ALA A 64 -17.30 0.79 13.51
CA ALA A 64 -18.75 0.88 13.48
C ALA A 64 -19.35 -0.50 13.77
N VAL A 65 -20.27 -0.55 14.74
CA VAL A 65 -21.02 -1.77 15.06
C VAL A 65 -22.48 -1.51 14.72
N PRO A 66 -23.07 -2.23 13.73
CA PRO A 66 -24.47 -2.06 13.37
C PRO A 66 -25.41 -2.45 14.54
N ASP A 67 -26.57 -1.81 14.61
CA ASP A 67 -27.61 -2.15 15.60
C ASP A 67 -28.11 -3.60 15.36
N ASP A 68 -28.22 -4.01 14.10
CA ASP A 68 -28.57 -5.36 13.66
C ASP A 68 -27.30 -6.15 13.23
N TRP A 69 -26.24 -6.17 14.10
CA TRP A 69 -24.99 -6.82 13.77
C TRP A 69 -25.17 -8.31 13.50
N ASN A 70 -24.73 -8.75 12.29
CA ASN A 70 -24.82 -10.13 11.83
C ASN A 70 -23.78 -11.09 12.48
N GLY A 71 -22.95 -10.60 13.40
CA GLY A 71 -21.90 -11.35 14.06
C GLY A 71 -20.56 -11.38 13.33
N SER A 72 -20.47 -10.82 12.12
CA SER A 72 -19.26 -10.80 11.30
C SER A 72 -18.57 -9.42 11.34
N LEU A 73 -17.24 -9.45 11.23
CA LEU A 73 -16.39 -8.26 11.21
C LEU A 73 -15.70 -8.10 9.85
N VAL A 74 -15.69 -6.90 9.31
CA VAL A 74 -14.80 -6.50 8.22
C VAL A 74 -13.68 -5.63 8.78
N VAL A 75 -12.44 -6.10 8.68
CA VAL A 75 -11.24 -5.34 9.02
C VAL A 75 -10.69 -4.70 7.76
N HIS A 76 -10.64 -3.39 7.73
CA HIS A 76 -10.26 -2.60 6.57
C HIS A 76 -8.81 -2.13 6.63
N ALA A 77 -8.06 -2.42 5.57
CA ALA A 77 -6.74 -1.89 5.32
C ALA A 77 -6.82 -0.67 4.41
N HIS A 78 -6.43 0.50 4.96
CA HIS A 78 -6.48 1.80 4.29
C HIS A 78 -5.63 1.83 3.02
N GLY A 79 -6.12 2.48 1.96
CA GLY A 79 -5.38 2.78 0.74
C GLY A 79 -4.34 3.90 0.93
N GLY A 80 -3.53 4.16 -0.04
CA GLY A 80 -2.55 5.24 0.05
C GLY A 80 -1.30 4.94 -0.75
N PRO A 81 -0.08 5.22 -0.22
CA PRO A 81 0.24 5.74 1.13
C PRO A 81 -0.01 7.26 1.28
N ASP A 82 -0.52 7.66 2.43
CA ASP A 82 -0.48 9.05 2.86
C ASP A 82 0.92 9.38 3.37
N LEU A 83 1.50 10.51 2.97
CA LEU A 83 2.89 10.87 3.30
C LEU A 83 3.03 11.72 4.58
N ALA A 84 1.98 11.85 5.39
CA ALA A 84 2.06 12.49 6.69
C ALA A 84 3.02 11.72 7.63
N GLU A 85 3.75 12.44 8.49
CA GLU A 85 4.69 11.81 9.43
C GLU A 85 3.97 11.12 10.61
N ALA A 86 2.80 11.62 10.99
CA ALA A 86 1.98 11.07 12.07
C ALA A 86 0.70 10.45 11.53
N SER A 87 0.07 9.59 12.34
CA SER A 87 -1.26 9.07 12.07
C SER A 87 -2.28 10.21 11.94
N ASP A 88 -3.19 10.10 10.98
CA ASP A 88 -4.24 11.09 10.72
C ASP A 88 -5.57 10.61 11.33
N PRO A 89 -6.15 11.33 12.32
CA PRO A 89 -7.40 10.93 12.96
C PRO A 89 -8.62 10.99 12.04
N THR A 90 -8.54 11.70 10.91
CA THR A 90 -9.66 11.84 9.97
C THR A 90 -9.77 10.70 8.97
N ARG A 91 -8.69 9.98 8.74
CA ARG A 91 -8.57 9.02 7.66
C ARG A 91 -9.50 7.81 7.81
N SER A 92 -9.53 7.18 8.97
CA SER A 92 -10.42 6.03 9.21
C SER A 92 -11.91 6.40 9.21
N PRO A 93 -12.35 7.55 9.75
CA PRO A 93 -13.71 8.06 9.56
C PRO A 93 -14.08 8.31 8.09
N GLU A 94 -13.18 8.86 7.27
CA GLU A 94 -13.39 9.02 5.82
C GLU A 94 -13.56 7.66 5.12
N ASP A 95 -12.74 6.68 5.48
CA ASP A 95 -12.86 5.32 4.95
C ASP A 95 -14.16 4.64 5.41
N LEU A 96 -14.58 4.83 6.66
CA LEU A 96 -15.87 4.32 7.15
C LEU A 96 -17.04 4.91 6.36
N GLU A 97 -17.01 6.19 6.03
CA GLU A 97 -18.05 6.81 5.19
C GLU A 97 -18.06 6.18 3.79
N ARG A 98 -16.89 6.00 3.21
CA ARG A 98 -16.74 5.46 1.85
C ARG A 98 -17.20 4.00 1.73
N TRP A 99 -16.94 3.18 2.73
CA TRP A 99 -17.33 1.76 2.76
C TRP A 99 -18.46 1.47 3.74
N ALA A 100 -19.29 2.48 4.01
CA ALA A 100 -20.49 2.36 4.84
C ALA A 100 -21.43 1.24 4.38
N VAL A 101 -21.40 0.87 3.11
CA VAL A 101 -22.17 -0.24 2.54
C VAL A 101 -21.93 -1.55 3.31
N MET A 102 -20.73 -1.83 3.81
CA MET A 102 -20.46 -3.03 4.61
C MET A 102 -21.22 -3.01 5.93
N VAL A 103 -21.28 -1.85 6.59
CA VAL A 103 -22.05 -1.65 7.82
C VAL A 103 -23.55 -1.75 7.55
N GLN A 104 -24.04 -1.20 6.44
CA GLN A 104 -25.43 -1.28 6.01
C GLN A 104 -25.85 -2.73 5.65
N GLU A 105 -24.89 -3.61 5.29
CA GLU A 105 -25.11 -5.04 5.09
C GLU A 105 -24.98 -5.86 6.39
N GLY A 106 -24.86 -5.18 7.54
CA GLY A 106 -24.87 -5.79 8.88
C GLY A 106 -23.50 -6.23 9.39
N TYR A 107 -22.41 -5.98 8.71
CA TYR A 107 -21.07 -6.27 9.19
C TYR A 107 -20.60 -5.19 10.16
N ALA A 108 -20.00 -5.57 11.30
CA ALA A 108 -19.15 -4.61 12.01
C ALA A 108 -17.96 -4.25 11.11
N TRP A 109 -17.48 -3.02 11.22
CA TRP A 109 -16.37 -2.52 10.42
C TRP A 109 -15.31 -1.89 11.33
N ALA A 110 -14.03 -2.17 11.05
CA ALA A 110 -12.90 -1.59 11.77
C ALA A 110 -11.78 -1.21 10.78
N GLY A 111 -11.36 0.06 10.78
CA GLY A 111 -10.29 0.58 9.92
C GLY A 111 -9.23 1.33 10.69
N SER A 112 -7.94 1.10 10.38
CA SER A 112 -6.79 1.77 10.97
C SER A 112 -6.24 2.84 10.02
N ALA A 113 -5.91 4.01 10.55
CA ALA A 113 -5.18 5.07 9.84
C ALA A 113 -3.65 4.85 9.88
N TYR A 114 -3.21 3.72 10.44
CA TYR A 114 -1.82 3.36 10.72
C TYR A 114 -1.10 4.35 11.65
N ARG A 115 -0.03 3.90 12.33
CA ARG A 115 0.71 4.71 13.32
C ARG A 115 1.44 5.91 12.72
N ARG A 116 1.71 5.86 11.44
CA ARG A 116 2.33 6.95 10.67
C ARG A 116 2.01 6.79 9.18
N GLY A 117 2.07 7.88 8.47
CA GLY A 117 2.01 7.89 7.01
C GLY A 117 3.29 7.36 6.36
N GLY A 118 3.32 7.44 5.04
CA GLY A 118 4.41 6.95 4.20
C GLY A 118 4.32 5.47 3.89
N TYR A 119 5.28 4.99 3.11
CA TYR A 119 5.30 3.62 2.63
C TYR A 119 5.78 2.65 3.73
N GLY A 120 5.14 1.50 3.85
CA GLY A 120 5.49 0.44 4.81
C GLY A 120 4.33 -0.55 4.95
N THR A 121 4.30 -1.55 4.05
CA THR A 121 3.19 -2.52 3.96
C THR A 121 3.08 -3.36 5.23
N GLN A 122 4.22 -3.80 5.77
CA GLN A 122 4.22 -4.63 6.97
C GLN A 122 3.84 -3.85 8.23
N MET A 123 4.28 -2.60 8.35
CA MET A 123 3.85 -1.73 9.44
C MET A 123 2.32 -1.53 9.42
N ALA A 124 1.77 -1.27 8.23
CA ALA A 124 0.32 -1.13 8.04
C ALA A 124 -0.44 -2.43 8.37
N ALA A 125 0.13 -3.58 8.01
CA ALA A 125 -0.43 -4.89 8.36
C ALA A 125 -0.46 -5.13 9.88
N ILE A 126 0.60 -4.71 10.59
CA ILE A 126 0.66 -4.80 12.06
C ILE A 126 -0.44 -3.95 12.70
N ASP A 127 -0.60 -2.70 12.28
CA ASP A 127 -1.59 -1.80 12.86
C ASP A 127 -3.03 -2.25 12.56
N THR A 128 -3.26 -2.84 11.39
CA THR A 128 -4.55 -3.45 11.04
C THR A 128 -4.88 -4.65 11.92
N GLU A 129 -3.92 -5.54 12.17
CA GLU A 129 -4.12 -6.70 13.07
C GLU A 129 -4.27 -6.26 14.52
N ASN A 130 -3.57 -5.22 14.98
CA ASN A 130 -3.78 -4.65 16.30
C ASN A 130 -5.21 -4.19 16.51
N LEU A 131 -5.77 -3.52 15.51
CA LEU A 131 -7.16 -3.06 15.56
C LEU A 131 -8.15 -4.24 15.62
N ARG A 132 -7.90 -5.33 14.86
CA ARG A 132 -8.71 -6.55 14.97
C ARG A 132 -8.69 -7.09 16.38
N ARG A 133 -7.51 -7.20 16.99
CA ARG A 133 -7.37 -7.68 18.40
C ARG A 133 -8.10 -6.77 19.36
N LEU A 134 -7.97 -5.45 19.21
CA LEU A 134 -8.71 -4.47 20.01
C LEU A 134 -10.23 -4.68 19.90
N PHE A 135 -10.73 -4.95 18.69
CA PHE A 135 -12.13 -5.26 18.46
C PHE A 135 -12.55 -6.52 19.24
N VAL A 136 -11.79 -7.60 19.13
CA VAL A 136 -12.06 -8.89 19.82
C VAL A 136 -12.03 -8.71 21.34
N ASP A 137 -11.06 -7.98 21.85
CA ASP A 137 -10.93 -7.71 23.30
C ASP A 137 -12.13 -6.88 23.84
N THR A 138 -12.78 -6.09 22.98
CA THR A 138 -13.86 -5.18 23.38
C THR A 138 -15.24 -5.82 23.21
N TRP A 139 -15.50 -6.48 22.09
CA TRP A 139 -16.82 -7.02 21.70
C TRP A 139 -16.90 -8.55 21.65
N GLY A 140 -15.78 -9.24 21.82
CA GLY A 140 -15.67 -10.70 21.71
C GLY A 140 -15.33 -11.14 20.29
N GLU A 141 -15.08 -12.45 20.13
CA GLU A 141 -14.71 -13.05 18.84
C GLU A 141 -15.88 -13.02 17.88
N PRO A 142 -15.75 -12.42 16.66
CA PRO A 142 -16.77 -12.48 15.63
C PRO A 142 -17.01 -13.92 15.17
N SER A 143 -18.21 -14.22 14.67
CA SER A 143 -18.49 -15.50 14.01
C SER A 143 -17.70 -15.69 12.73
N GLN A 144 -17.31 -14.57 12.08
CA GLN A 144 -16.49 -14.53 10.87
C GLN A 144 -15.73 -13.21 10.82
N THR A 145 -14.46 -13.25 10.45
CA THR A 145 -13.62 -12.07 10.23
C THR A 145 -13.12 -12.01 8.81
N LEU A 146 -13.53 -10.97 8.08
CA LEU A 146 -13.14 -10.73 6.70
C LEU A 146 -12.16 -9.56 6.63
N LEU A 147 -11.12 -9.68 5.80
CA LEU A 147 -10.26 -8.56 5.43
C LEU A 147 -10.84 -7.83 4.22
N HIS A 148 -10.71 -6.52 4.20
CA HIS A 148 -10.93 -5.71 3.01
C HIS A 148 -9.75 -4.75 2.82
N GLY A 149 -9.30 -4.59 1.58
CA GLY A 149 -8.28 -3.59 1.24
C GLY A 149 -8.43 -3.06 -0.17
N GLN A 150 -8.32 -1.74 -0.33
CA GLN A 150 -8.42 -1.08 -1.62
C GLN A 150 -7.07 -0.46 -2.00
N SER A 151 -6.68 -0.54 -3.29
CA SER A 151 -5.46 0.07 -3.79
C SER A 151 -4.21 -0.51 -3.10
N TRP A 152 -3.36 0.34 -2.52
CA TRP A 152 -2.25 -0.10 -1.68
C TRP A 152 -2.73 -0.88 -0.44
N GLY A 153 -3.90 -0.53 0.13
CA GLY A 153 -4.54 -1.32 1.17
C GLY A 153 -4.87 -2.75 0.74
N GLY A 154 -5.10 -3.00 -0.55
CA GLY A 154 -5.20 -4.34 -1.12
C GLY A 154 -3.89 -5.14 -0.99
N ASN A 155 -2.73 -4.48 -1.19
CA ASN A 155 -1.43 -5.10 -0.91
C ASN A 155 -1.24 -5.39 0.59
N VAL A 156 -1.67 -4.47 1.46
CA VAL A 156 -1.63 -4.65 2.93
C VAL A 156 -2.51 -5.83 3.36
N ALA A 157 -3.77 -5.88 2.91
CA ALA A 157 -4.71 -6.95 3.25
C ALA A 157 -4.24 -8.32 2.73
N ALA A 158 -3.70 -8.38 1.51
CA ALA A 158 -3.08 -9.60 0.99
C ALA A 158 -1.87 -10.03 1.82
N LYS A 159 -1.05 -9.10 2.29
CA LYS A 159 0.09 -9.38 3.18
C LYS A 159 -0.35 -9.92 4.54
N ILE A 160 -1.43 -9.40 5.10
CA ILE A 160 -2.04 -9.92 6.34
C ILE A 160 -2.53 -11.35 6.11
N ALA A 161 -3.27 -11.59 5.01
CA ALA A 161 -3.77 -12.93 4.68
C ALA A 161 -2.64 -13.96 4.59
N GLU A 162 -1.50 -13.61 3.96
CA GLU A 162 -0.31 -14.46 3.91
C GLU A 162 0.34 -14.67 5.28
N THR A 163 0.43 -13.61 6.09
CA THR A 163 1.08 -13.64 7.42
C THR A 163 0.39 -14.63 8.34
N PHE A 164 -0.93 -14.72 8.27
CA PHE A 164 -1.75 -15.57 9.15
C PHE A 164 -2.28 -16.85 8.47
N ALA A 165 -1.82 -17.14 7.23
CA ALA A 165 -2.26 -18.31 6.46
C ALA A 165 -2.15 -19.64 7.22
N ASN A 166 -1.09 -19.78 8.00
CA ASN A 166 -0.78 -20.99 8.76
C ASN A 166 -0.99 -20.83 10.28
N ASP A 167 -1.65 -19.75 10.71
CA ASP A 167 -1.96 -19.56 12.12
C ASP A 167 -3.02 -20.58 12.57
N PRO A 168 -2.75 -21.39 13.60
CA PRO A 168 -3.76 -22.31 14.15
C PRO A 168 -5.04 -21.61 14.61
N GLY A 169 -4.95 -20.35 15.04
CA GLY A 169 -6.09 -19.53 15.46
C GLY A 169 -6.96 -19.05 14.32
N ARG A 170 -6.46 -19.08 13.07
CA ARG A 170 -7.18 -18.63 11.86
C ARG A 170 -7.95 -17.32 12.09
N PRO A 171 -7.25 -16.20 12.36
CA PRO A 171 -7.90 -14.95 12.73
C PRO A 171 -8.72 -14.32 11.61
N TYR A 172 -8.60 -14.84 10.38
CA TYR A 172 -9.31 -14.37 9.19
C TYR A 172 -9.88 -15.54 8.41
N ASP A 173 -11.10 -15.35 7.90
CA ASP A 173 -11.86 -16.37 7.14
C ASP A 173 -11.84 -16.11 5.64
N GLY A 174 -11.58 -14.86 5.21
CA GLY A 174 -11.52 -14.48 3.81
C GLY A 174 -10.99 -13.08 3.59
N VAL A 175 -10.63 -12.76 2.36
CA VAL A 175 -10.15 -11.41 1.98
C VAL A 175 -10.76 -10.92 0.68
N LEU A 176 -11.27 -9.69 0.67
CA LEU A 176 -11.73 -8.94 -0.48
C LEU A 176 -10.68 -7.88 -0.84
N LEU A 177 -10.12 -7.97 -2.04
CA LEU A 177 -9.10 -7.06 -2.55
C LEU A 177 -9.70 -6.25 -3.71
N THR A 178 -9.79 -4.93 -3.55
CA THR A 178 -10.44 -4.08 -4.56
C THR A 178 -9.45 -3.11 -5.19
N ASN A 179 -9.34 -3.11 -6.52
CA ASN A 179 -8.37 -2.32 -7.30
C ASN A 179 -6.95 -2.36 -6.69
N GLY A 180 -6.52 -3.58 -6.29
CA GLY A 180 -5.36 -3.79 -5.44
C GLY A 180 -4.01 -3.65 -6.15
N VAL A 181 -2.98 -3.14 -5.45
CA VAL A 181 -1.59 -3.14 -5.92
C VAL A 181 -0.98 -4.54 -5.70
N LEU A 182 -1.50 -5.53 -6.41
CA LEU A 182 -1.28 -6.95 -6.14
C LEU A 182 -0.03 -7.53 -6.82
N ALA A 183 0.65 -6.77 -7.69
CA ALA A 183 1.95 -7.18 -8.22
C ALA A 183 3.09 -7.04 -7.19
N GLY A 184 2.79 -6.54 -5.99
CA GLY A 184 3.77 -6.24 -4.95
C GLY A 184 4.49 -4.91 -5.16
N GLY A 185 5.17 -4.42 -4.12
CA GLY A 185 5.82 -3.11 -4.17
C GLY A 185 7.04 -3.05 -5.08
N SER A 186 7.79 -4.15 -5.23
CA SER A 186 8.97 -4.14 -6.10
C SER A 186 8.61 -4.11 -7.59
N ARG A 187 7.42 -4.58 -7.97
CA ARG A 187 6.94 -4.56 -9.37
C ARG A 187 5.90 -3.47 -9.60
N GLY A 188 5.03 -3.23 -8.62
CA GLY A 188 3.89 -2.31 -8.74
C GLY A 188 4.27 -0.86 -9.03
N TYR A 189 5.54 -0.51 -8.90
CA TYR A 189 6.04 0.85 -9.11
C TYR A 189 7.01 1.02 -10.28
N ASP A 190 7.33 -0.06 -10.99
CA ASP A 190 8.28 -0.03 -12.11
C ASP A 190 7.88 0.99 -13.20
N TYR A 191 6.60 1.05 -13.55
CA TYR A 191 6.12 2.02 -14.56
C TYR A 191 6.24 3.47 -14.08
N ARG A 192 6.27 3.72 -12.77
CA ARG A 192 6.52 5.06 -12.22
C ARG A 192 8.00 5.43 -12.27
N VAL A 193 8.89 4.44 -12.16
CA VAL A 193 10.33 4.63 -12.45
C VAL A 193 10.52 5.01 -13.92
N ASP A 194 9.84 4.30 -14.81
CA ASP A 194 9.88 4.58 -16.25
C ASP A 194 9.35 5.98 -16.54
N LEU A 195 8.19 6.34 -15.98
CA LEU A 195 7.67 7.71 -16.08
C LEU A 195 8.72 8.74 -15.62
N ARG A 196 9.38 8.50 -14.49
CA ARG A 196 10.31 9.47 -13.89
C ARG A 196 11.48 9.79 -14.80
N VAL A 197 12.07 8.77 -15.47
CA VAL A 197 13.20 8.96 -16.36
C VAL A 197 12.78 9.49 -17.73
N VAL A 198 11.65 9.03 -18.26
CA VAL A 198 11.10 9.49 -19.55
C VAL A 198 10.67 10.96 -19.45
N TYR A 199 9.98 11.32 -18.38
CA TYR A 199 9.61 12.70 -18.10
C TYR A 199 10.84 13.62 -18.03
N GLN A 200 11.87 13.25 -17.29
CA GLN A 200 13.08 14.07 -17.18
C GLN A 200 13.80 14.21 -18.53
N TYR A 201 13.79 13.19 -19.37
CA TYR A 201 14.40 13.25 -20.69
C TYR A 201 13.76 14.33 -21.57
N TYR A 202 12.42 14.37 -21.62
CA TYR A 202 11.69 15.34 -22.46
C TYR A 202 11.61 16.71 -21.82
N CYS A 203 11.34 16.79 -20.52
CA CYS A 203 11.01 18.03 -19.84
C CYS A 203 12.22 18.77 -19.28
N ARG A 204 13.26 18.07 -18.84
CA ARG A 204 14.49 18.62 -18.23
C ARG A 204 14.23 19.67 -17.15
N ASN A 205 13.12 19.52 -16.43
CA ASN A 205 12.68 20.51 -15.44
C ASN A 205 12.44 19.94 -14.04
N HIS A 206 12.80 18.67 -13.81
CA HIS A 206 12.64 18.03 -12.52
C HIS A 206 13.77 17.01 -12.22
N PRO A 207 14.99 17.48 -11.84
CA PRO A 207 15.41 18.88 -11.60
C PRO A 207 15.66 19.68 -12.89
N ARG A 208 15.62 21.00 -12.78
CA ARG A 208 16.10 21.89 -13.85
C ARG A 208 17.63 21.83 -13.97
N PRO A 209 18.23 22.11 -15.13
CA PRO A 209 19.69 22.12 -15.27
C PRO A 209 20.42 23.07 -14.33
N THR A 210 19.75 24.13 -13.86
CA THR A 210 20.29 25.13 -12.94
C THR A 210 20.11 24.79 -11.46
N GLU A 211 19.40 23.69 -11.17
CA GLU A 211 19.15 23.20 -9.82
C GLU A 211 20.18 22.14 -9.41
N PRO A 212 20.35 21.84 -8.12
CA PRO A 212 21.16 20.71 -7.68
C PRO A 212 20.67 19.41 -8.33
N GLN A 213 21.57 18.71 -9.03
CA GLN A 213 21.25 17.44 -9.69
C GLN A 213 21.27 16.31 -8.67
N TYR A 214 20.43 15.31 -8.88
CA TYR A 214 20.32 14.10 -8.06
C TYR A 214 19.83 12.92 -8.91
N ALA A 215 20.12 11.72 -8.48
CA ALA A 215 19.67 10.52 -9.15
C ALA A 215 18.13 10.42 -9.14
N LEU A 216 17.52 10.20 -10.30
CA LEU A 216 16.05 10.28 -10.47
C LEU A 216 15.30 9.25 -9.64
N TRP A 217 15.91 8.11 -9.33
CA TRP A 217 15.33 7.09 -8.45
C TRP A 217 15.07 7.57 -7.02
N MET A 218 15.71 8.65 -6.59
CA MET A 218 15.44 9.24 -5.26
C MET A 218 14.07 9.91 -5.16
N GLY A 219 13.39 10.14 -6.29
CA GLY A 219 12.21 10.98 -6.34
C GLY A 219 12.54 12.45 -6.13
N LEU A 220 12.99 12.81 -4.93
CA LEU A 220 13.52 14.12 -4.53
C LEU A 220 14.73 13.96 -3.61
N ARG A 221 15.56 14.99 -3.55
CA ARG A 221 16.56 15.13 -2.49
C ARG A 221 15.86 15.26 -1.12
N PRO A 222 16.46 14.75 -0.02
CA PRO A 222 15.89 14.89 1.33
C PRO A 222 15.62 16.34 1.73
N ASP A 223 16.50 17.27 1.32
CA ASP A 223 16.43 18.71 1.61
C ASP A 223 15.57 19.53 0.62
N SER A 224 14.89 18.87 -0.32
CA SER A 224 14.07 19.54 -1.34
C SER A 224 12.82 20.16 -0.73
N THR A 225 12.55 21.42 -1.09
CA THR A 225 11.33 22.15 -0.75
C THR A 225 10.26 22.09 -1.84
N MET A 226 10.41 21.19 -2.82
CA MET A 226 9.41 20.98 -3.88
C MET A 226 8.06 20.65 -3.28
N THR A 227 7.03 21.36 -3.72
CA THR A 227 5.64 21.12 -3.35
C THR A 227 4.87 20.42 -4.47
N SER A 228 3.71 19.85 -4.15
CA SER A 228 2.81 19.27 -5.17
C SER A 228 2.39 20.31 -6.21
N SER A 229 2.11 21.56 -5.81
CA SER A 229 1.78 22.65 -6.74
C SER A 229 2.97 23.04 -7.61
N GLY A 230 4.20 23.03 -7.06
CA GLY A 230 5.42 23.27 -7.82
C GLY A 230 5.67 22.19 -8.88
N LEU A 231 5.42 20.93 -8.54
CA LEU A 231 5.54 19.81 -9.49
C LEU A 231 4.48 19.91 -10.60
N ARG A 232 3.23 20.22 -10.22
CA ARG A 232 2.13 20.47 -11.16
C ARG A 232 2.48 21.58 -12.16
N ALA A 233 3.06 22.68 -11.70
CA ALA A 233 3.48 23.78 -12.57
C ALA A 233 4.56 23.33 -13.56
N ARG A 234 5.51 22.46 -13.16
CA ARG A 234 6.53 21.90 -14.06
C ARG A 234 5.93 20.95 -15.08
N LEU A 235 4.96 20.12 -14.68
CA LEU A 235 4.25 19.24 -15.59
C LEU A 235 3.49 20.07 -16.64
N GLN A 236 2.75 21.09 -16.20
CA GLN A 236 2.04 22.01 -17.09
C GLN A 236 2.96 22.73 -18.05
N GLU A 237 4.10 23.23 -17.59
CA GLU A 237 5.12 23.89 -18.43
C GLU A 237 5.58 22.97 -19.57
N CYS A 238 5.83 21.71 -19.28
CA CYS A 238 6.38 20.75 -20.24
C CYS A 238 5.36 20.15 -21.20
N THR A 239 4.16 19.83 -20.69
CA THR A 239 3.19 18.97 -21.39
C THR A 239 1.85 19.66 -21.67
N GLY A 240 1.58 20.80 -21.06
CA GLY A 240 0.26 21.42 -21.17
C GLY A 240 -0.88 20.55 -20.63
N ASN A 241 -0.59 19.61 -19.72
CA ASN A 241 -1.54 18.59 -19.25
C ASN A 241 -2.82 19.16 -18.60
N GLN A 242 -2.81 20.42 -18.15
CA GLN A 242 -4.00 21.11 -17.62
C GLN A 242 -4.68 22.02 -18.64
N SER A 243 -4.15 22.13 -19.84
CA SER A 243 -4.71 22.91 -20.94
C SER A 243 -5.54 22.05 -21.87
N ALA A 244 -6.54 22.64 -22.49
CA ALA A 244 -7.24 21.98 -23.58
C ALA A 244 -6.23 21.65 -24.73
N PRO A 245 -6.43 20.56 -25.46
CA PRO A 245 -5.47 20.13 -26.51
C PRO A 245 -5.13 21.23 -27.51
N GLU A 246 -6.11 22.07 -27.88
CA GLU A 246 -5.96 23.18 -28.84
C GLU A 246 -5.15 24.37 -28.29
N GLU A 247 -4.96 24.44 -26.97
CA GLU A 247 -4.19 25.49 -26.29
C GLU A 247 -2.73 25.09 -26.09
N ARG A 248 -2.38 23.83 -26.33
CA ARG A 248 -1.03 23.31 -26.17
C ARG A 248 -0.14 23.77 -27.32
N THR A 249 1.10 24.11 -26.99
CA THR A 249 2.10 24.28 -28.03
C THR A 249 2.42 22.93 -28.68
N ALA A 250 2.94 22.96 -29.92
CA ALA A 250 3.34 21.72 -30.62
C ALA A 250 4.37 20.90 -29.81
N LEU A 251 5.28 21.57 -29.09
CA LEU A 251 6.27 20.90 -28.24
C LEU A 251 5.62 20.26 -26.99
N GLN A 252 4.67 20.95 -26.34
CA GLN A 252 3.95 20.40 -25.19
C GLN A 252 3.17 19.16 -25.62
N GLN A 253 2.45 19.22 -26.72
CA GLN A 253 1.70 18.07 -27.22
C GLN A 253 2.63 16.92 -27.59
N GLN A 254 3.75 17.16 -28.24
CA GLN A 254 4.73 16.11 -28.59
C GLN A 254 5.33 15.47 -27.33
N ASN A 255 5.74 16.27 -26.32
CA ASN A 255 6.26 15.75 -25.06
C ASN A 255 5.22 14.88 -24.35
N LEU A 256 3.96 15.33 -24.30
CA LEU A 256 2.87 14.57 -23.71
C LEU A 256 2.65 13.25 -24.43
N ASP A 257 2.50 13.28 -25.75
CA ASP A 257 2.26 12.09 -26.58
C ASP A 257 3.38 11.05 -26.38
N ASP A 258 4.63 11.48 -26.41
CA ASP A 258 5.78 10.59 -26.19
C ASP A 258 5.79 9.98 -24.78
N ILE A 259 5.52 10.79 -23.75
CA ILE A 259 5.46 10.29 -22.35
C ILE A 259 4.35 9.25 -22.20
N LEU A 260 3.14 9.55 -22.69
CA LEU A 260 2.00 8.64 -22.58
C LEU A 260 2.23 7.35 -23.39
N ALA A 261 2.73 7.46 -24.62
CA ALA A 261 2.96 6.30 -25.49
C ALA A 261 4.03 5.36 -24.92
N VAL A 262 5.10 5.91 -24.34
CA VAL A 262 6.19 5.10 -23.75
C VAL A 262 5.79 4.46 -22.43
N THR A 263 5.03 5.16 -21.58
CA THR A 263 4.72 4.70 -20.21
C THR A 263 3.40 3.94 -20.12
N GLY A 264 2.50 4.13 -21.09
CA GLY A 264 1.15 3.61 -21.07
C GLY A 264 0.27 4.21 -19.97
N ILE A 265 0.72 5.26 -19.29
CA ILE A 265 -0.05 5.96 -18.24
C ILE A 265 -1.10 6.85 -18.91
N PRO A 266 -2.38 6.79 -18.49
CA PRO A 266 -3.41 7.68 -19.02
C PRO A 266 -3.13 9.15 -18.68
N GLU A 267 -3.45 10.07 -19.59
CA GLU A 267 -3.25 11.51 -19.40
C GLU A 267 -3.90 12.03 -18.11
N ARG A 268 -5.13 11.60 -17.82
CA ARG A 268 -5.90 12.04 -16.65
C ARG A 268 -5.23 11.74 -15.30
N THR A 269 -4.31 10.75 -15.25
CA THR A 269 -3.59 10.36 -14.03
C THR A 269 -2.08 10.64 -14.09
N LEU A 270 -1.59 11.25 -15.16
CA LEU A 270 -0.16 11.52 -15.33
C LEU A 270 0.42 12.33 -14.17
N GLU A 271 -0.30 13.35 -13.68
CA GLU A 271 0.13 14.16 -12.52
C GLU A 271 0.23 13.30 -11.26
N SER A 272 -0.77 12.47 -10.96
CA SER A 272 -0.76 11.63 -9.76
C SER A 272 0.38 10.61 -9.78
N HIS A 273 0.66 10.00 -10.92
CA HIS A 273 1.79 9.08 -11.07
C HIS A 273 3.14 9.80 -10.95
N LEU A 274 3.27 11.00 -11.49
CA LEU A 274 4.51 11.78 -11.34
C LEU A 274 4.71 12.25 -9.89
N ARG A 275 3.63 12.61 -9.18
CA ARG A 275 3.67 12.91 -7.73
C ARG A 275 4.14 11.70 -6.93
N PHE A 276 3.62 10.52 -7.21
CA PHE A 276 4.07 9.28 -6.59
C PHE A 276 5.56 9.02 -6.84
N ALA A 277 6.00 9.06 -8.11
CA ALA A 277 7.40 8.90 -8.49
C ALA A 277 8.34 10.00 -7.94
N THR A 278 7.78 11.04 -7.35
CA THR A 278 8.49 12.15 -6.74
C THR A 278 8.49 12.04 -5.21
N PHE A 279 7.33 12.10 -4.59
CA PHE A 279 7.21 12.21 -3.12
C PHE A 279 7.23 10.85 -2.42
N THR A 280 6.53 9.85 -2.97
CA THR A 280 6.55 8.51 -2.37
C THR A 280 7.90 7.82 -2.60
N PHE A 281 8.54 8.04 -3.75
CA PHE A 281 9.91 7.54 -3.95
C PHE A 281 10.90 8.15 -2.97
N ARG A 282 10.79 9.46 -2.67
CA ARG A 282 11.58 10.08 -1.59
C ARG A 282 11.32 9.42 -0.25
N ASP A 283 10.07 9.15 0.11
CA ASP A 283 9.73 8.44 1.35
C ASP A 283 10.36 7.04 1.39
N ILE A 284 10.14 6.24 0.35
CA ILE A 284 10.72 4.88 0.24
C ILE A 284 12.24 4.92 0.40
N VAL A 285 12.92 5.77 -0.35
CA VAL A 285 14.38 5.82 -0.38
C VAL A 285 14.94 6.42 0.91
N SER A 286 14.44 7.59 1.33
CA SER A 286 15.05 8.35 2.42
C SER A 286 14.58 7.93 3.80
N GLN A 287 13.31 7.49 3.95
CA GLN A 287 12.72 7.17 5.24
C GLN A 287 12.68 5.67 5.55
N ARG A 288 12.68 4.82 4.51
CA ARG A 288 12.53 3.36 4.69
C ARG A 288 13.79 2.58 4.36
N LEU A 289 14.60 3.07 3.43
CA LEU A 289 15.77 2.37 2.91
C LEU A 289 17.09 3.09 3.17
N ASP A 290 17.16 4.06 4.08
CA ASP A 290 18.37 4.80 4.47
C ASP A 290 19.16 5.34 3.27
N GLY A 291 18.47 5.90 2.28
CA GLY A 291 19.08 6.46 1.07
C GLY A 291 19.50 5.43 0.03
N ARG A 292 19.25 4.14 0.24
CA ARG A 292 19.58 3.07 -0.72
C ARG A 292 18.57 3.00 -1.87
N ASN A 293 19.05 2.67 -3.06
CA ASN A 293 18.25 2.61 -4.28
C ASN A 293 17.59 1.24 -4.52
N PRO A 294 16.26 1.08 -4.42
CA PRO A 294 15.59 -0.18 -4.77
C PRO A 294 15.25 -0.30 -6.26
N PHE A 295 15.42 0.74 -7.06
CA PHE A 295 14.93 0.84 -8.43
C PHE A 295 16.03 0.65 -9.47
N GLY A 296 15.67 0.08 -10.63
CA GLY A 296 16.60 -0.11 -11.74
C GLY A 296 15.91 -0.03 -13.10
N ASN A 297 16.66 0.44 -14.12
CA ASN A 297 16.19 0.49 -15.50
C ASN A 297 17.26 0.19 -16.55
N GLU A 298 18.41 -0.37 -16.14
CA GLU A 298 19.55 -0.63 -17.07
C GLU A 298 19.18 -1.48 -18.27
N THR A 299 18.34 -2.51 -18.05
CA THR A 299 17.95 -3.47 -19.07
C THR A 299 16.69 -3.06 -19.85
N ILE A 300 16.03 -1.97 -19.44
CA ILE A 300 14.77 -1.56 -20.02
C ILE A 300 14.98 -0.87 -21.36
N ARG A 301 14.23 -1.30 -22.37
CA ARG A 301 14.15 -0.63 -23.67
C ARG A 301 12.83 0.10 -23.78
N TYR A 302 12.89 1.42 -23.77
CA TYR A 302 11.75 2.30 -23.99
C TYR A 302 11.38 2.32 -25.47
N ARG A 303 10.07 2.28 -25.77
CA ARG A 303 9.51 2.24 -27.11
C ARG A 303 8.20 3.02 -27.17
N GLY A 304 7.87 3.51 -28.36
CA GLY A 304 6.61 4.21 -28.61
C GLY A 304 6.77 5.72 -28.75
N SER A 305 7.98 6.27 -28.56
CA SER A 305 8.26 7.68 -28.80
C SER A 305 8.52 7.99 -30.28
N HIS A 306 8.54 9.26 -30.64
CA HIS A 306 8.90 9.69 -31.97
C HIS A 306 10.38 9.38 -32.33
N ASP A 307 11.25 9.23 -31.33
CA ASP A 307 12.66 8.81 -31.51
C ASP A 307 13.12 7.92 -30.36
N ASP A 308 12.76 6.65 -30.41
CA ASP A 308 13.16 5.65 -29.41
C ASP A 308 14.67 5.50 -29.24
N ARG A 309 15.44 5.75 -30.32
CA ARG A 309 16.91 5.67 -30.30
C ARG A 309 17.49 6.77 -29.43
N ALA A 310 17.07 8.00 -29.67
CA ALA A 310 17.52 9.16 -28.89
C ALA A 310 17.05 9.05 -27.43
N LEU A 311 15.80 8.63 -27.18
CA LEU A 311 15.26 8.40 -25.84
C LEU A 311 16.13 7.40 -25.08
N ASN A 312 16.38 6.22 -25.63
CA ASN A 312 17.16 5.17 -24.96
C ASN A 312 18.64 5.55 -24.74
N ALA A 313 19.18 6.43 -25.57
CA ALA A 313 20.54 6.96 -25.42
C ALA A 313 20.62 8.09 -24.38
N GLY A 314 19.54 8.82 -24.13
CA GLY A 314 19.52 10.03 -23.33
C GLY A 314 18.88 9.91 -21.93
N VAL A 315 18.11 8.87 -21.65
CA VAL A 315 17.53 8.67 -20.32
C VAL A 315 18.60 8.28 -19.30
N GLU A 316 18.42 8.72 -18.05
CA GLU A 316 19.28 8.26 -16.96
C GLU A 316 19.12 6.76 -16.75
N ARG A 317 20.25 6.07 -16.56
CA ARG A 317 20.32 4.62 -16.29
C ARG A 317 20.93 4.36 -14.94
N PHE A 318 20.31 3.47 -14.17
CA PHE A 318 20.79 3.10 -12.85
C PHE A 318 20.46 1.64 -12.52
N SER A 319 21.35 1.04 -11.73
CA SER A 319 21.18 -0.29 -11.13
C SER A 319 20.64 -0.16 -9.73
N PRO A 320 19.81 -1.10 -9.29
CA PRO A 320 19.36 -1.13 -7.91
C PRO A 320 20.45 -1.63 -6.96
N ASP A 321 20.42 -1.16 -5.72
CA ASP A 321 21.13 -1.76 -4.60
C ASP A 321 20.42 -3.06 -4.20
N ARG A 322 21.17 -4.17 -4.16
CA ARG A 322 20.60 -5.49 -3.87
C ARG A 322 19.97 -5.57 -2.48
N SER A 323 20.53 -4.89 -1.49
CA SER A 323 19.98 -4.85 -0.15
C SER A 323 18.67 -4.06 -0.12
N ALA A 324 18.60 -2.93 -0.83
CA ALA A 324 17.37 -2.15 -0.94
C ALA A 324 16.24 -2.92 -1.66
N VAL A 325 16.56 -3.62 -2.74
CA VAL A 325 15.59 -4.50 -3.43
C VAL A 325 15.08 -5.59 -2.49
N ARG A 326 15.97 -6.22 -1.73
CA ARG A 326 15.61 -7.24 -0.76
C ARG A 326 14.65 -6.68 0.30
N ASP A 327 14.98 -5.54 0.89
CA ASP A 327 14.23 -4.95 1.99
C ASP A 327 12.85 -4.46 1.51
N LEU A 328 12.77 -3.82 0.34
CA LEU A 328 11.51 -3.42 -0.28
C LEU A 328 10.63 -4.63 -0.66
N SER A 329 11.23 -5.66 -1.26
CA SER A 329 10.55 -6.88 -1.65
C SER A 329 9.99 -7.62 -0.43
N PHE A 330 10.78 -7.73 0.63
CA PHE A 330 10.35 -8.35 1.89
C PHE A 330 9.18 -7.59 2.54
N ASP A 331 9.21 -6.26 2.54
CA ASP A 331 8.12 -5.45 3.07
C ASP A 331 6.81 -5.64 2.30
N SER A 332 6.86 -5.66 0.97
CA SER A 332 5.68 -5.39 0.15
C SER A 332 5.36 -6.38 -0.97
N ASP A 333 6.28 -7.28 -1.33
CA ASP A 333 5.97 -8.31 -2.31
C ASP A 333 5.15 -9.43 -1.69
N LEU A 334 4.24 -9.98 -2.48
CA LEU A 334 3.37 -11.07 -2.09
C LEU A 334 4.03 -12.41 -2.43
N THR A 335 3.77 -13.40 -1.59
CA THR A 335 4.35 -14.75 -1.71
C THR A 335 3.38 -15.75 -2.30
N GLY A 336 2.08 -15.48 -2.22
CA GLY A 336 1.02 -16.40 -2.59
C GLY A 336 0.77 -17.51 -1.56
N ASP A 337 1.39 -17.45 -0.38
CA ASP A 337 1.16 -18.41 0.71
C ASP A 337 -0.14 -18.06 1.45
N VAL A 338 -1.28 -18.32 0.78
CA VAL A 338 -2.64 -18.01 1.26
C VAL A 338 -3.48 -19.27 1.27
N HIS A 339 -4.14 -19.55 2.39
CA HIS A 339 -4.97 -20.75 2.60
C HIS A 339 -6.41 -20.43 3.01
N LEU A 340 -6.90 -19.25 2.64
CA LEU A 340 -8.25 -18.77 2.88
C LEU A 340 -8.85 -18.23 1.57
N PRO A 341 -10.19 -18.11 1.46
CA PRO A 341 -10.87 -17.49 0.33
C PRO A 341 -10.34 -16.10 0.00
N VAL A 342 -9.90 -15.89 -1.24
CA VAL A 342 -9.46 -14.61 -1.81
C VAL A 342 -10.38 -14.23 -2.95
N LEU A 343 -11.09 -13.13 -2.82
CA LEU A 343 -11.90 -12.56 -3.88
C LEU A 343 -11.32 -11.20 -4.28
N THR A 344 -11.10 -10.99 -5.57
CA THR A 344 -10.72 -9.68 -6.07
C THR A 344 -11.83 -9.05 -6.90
N LEU A 345 -11.94 -7.73 -6.84
CA LEU A 345 -12.81 -6.93 -7.71
C LEU A 345 -11.98 -5.77 -8.27
N HIS A 346 -11.81 -5.72 -9.59
CA HIS A 346 -10.92 -4.76 -10.23
C HIS A 346 -11.60 -4.07 -11.41
N ALA A 347 -11.50 -2.74 -11.47
CA ALA A 347 -11.95 -1.96 -12.61
C ALA A 347 -11.04 -2.21 -13.82
N ILE A 348 -11.63 -2.55 -14.96
CA ILE A 348 -10.89 -2.89 -16.18
C ILE A 348 -10.02 -1.72 -16.65
N ASP A 349 -10.56 -0.50 -16.57
CA ASP A 349 -9.88 0.73 -16.98
C ASP A 349 -9.26 1.49 -15.82
N ASP A 350 -8.91 0.81 -14.71
CA ASP A 350 -8.24 1.46 -13.57
C ASP A 350 -6.97 2.18 -14.05
N PRO A 351 -6.92 3.51 -13.90
CA PRO A 351 -5.80 4.30 -14.40
C PRO A 351 -4.62 4.40 -13.44
N THR A 352 -4.76 3.83 -12.23
CA THR A 352 -3.81 3.99 -11.10
C THR A 352 -3.14 2.68 -10.71
N ALA A 353 -3.91 1.63 -10.42
CA ALA A 353 -3.43 0.27 -10.28
C ALA A 353 -3.95 -0.52 -11.48
N PHE A 354 -3.14 -0.67 -12.51
CA PHE A 354 -3.57 -1.28 -13.77
C PHE A 354 -4.12 -2.69 -13.54
N VAL A 355 -5.18 -3.05 -14.26
CA VAL A 355 -5.86 -4.34 -14.11
C VAL A 355 -4.93 -5.55 -14.29
N GLU A 356 -3.80 -5.38 -14.96
CA GLU A 356 -2.77 -6.40 -15.13
C GLU A 356 -2.06 -6.78 -13.82
N HIS A 357 -2.23 -6.01 -12.72
CA HIS A 357 -1.86 -6.44 -11.37
C HIS A 357 -2.53 -7.77 -10.98
N GLU A 358 -3.75 -8.00 -11.46
CA GLU A 358 -4.50 -9.24 -11.25
C GLU A 358 -3.80 -10.45 -11.88
N SER A 359 -3.23 -10.29 -13.08
CA SER A 359 -2.44 -11.36 -13.73
C SER A 359 -1.17 -11.67 -12.96
N ALA A 360 -0.50 -10.65 -12.41
CA ALA A 360 0.68 -10.85 -11.57
C ALA A 360 0.35 -11.60 -10.29
N TYR A 361 -0.77 -11.25 -9.65
CA TYR A 361 -1.22 -11.90 -8.42
C TYR A 361 -1.62 -13.36 -8.65
N ARG A 362 -2.39 -13.63 -9.72
CA ARG A 362 -2.71 -15.00 -10.14
C ARG A 362 -1.44 -15.85 -10.31
N ALA A 363 -0.44 -15.33 -11.04
CA ALA A 363 0.82 -16.02 -11.25
C ALA A 363 1.59 -16.25 -9.94
N THR A 364 1.46 -15.35 -8.96
CA THR A 364 2.06 -15.49 -7.63
C THR A 364 1.42 -16.64 -6.85
N LEU A 365 0.08 -16.72 -6.82
CA LEU A 365 -0.65 -17.83 -6.16
C LEU A 365 -0.43 -19.16 -6.90
N GLU A 366 -0.41 -19.17 -8.23
CA GLU A 366 -0.09 -20.37 -9.03
C GLU A 366 1.32 -20.88 -8.71
N GLY A 367 2.29 -19.99 -8.61
CA GLY A 367 3.67 -20.31 -8.24
C GLY A 367 3.81 -20.90 -6.83
N ALA A 368 2.92 -20.50 -5.91
CA ALA A 368 2.84 -21.03 -4.54
C ALA A 368 1.98 -22.31 -4.43
N GLY A 369 1.23 -22.67 -5.48
CA GLY A 369 0.32 -23.82 -5.46
C GLY A 369 -1.03 -23.55 -4.80
N ASN A 370 -1.44 -22.28 -4.64
CA ASN A 370 -2.62 -21.83 -3.89
C ASN A 370 -3.67 -21.14 -4.78
N ALA A 371 -3.62 -21.32 -6.10
CA ALA A 371 -4.55 -20.68 -7.04
C ALA A 371 -6.01 -21.08 -6.83
N GLU A 372 -6.28 -22.23 -6.19
CA GLU A 372 -7.62 -22.68 -5.84
C GLU A 372 -8.32 -21.76 -4.84
N HIS A 373 -7.57 -20.98 -4.05
CA HIS A 373 -8.13 -20.02 -3.12
C HIS A 373 -8.51 -18.69 -3.77
N LEU A 374 -8.22 -18.47 -5.06
CA LEU A 374 -8.44 -17.20 -5.76
C LEU A 374 -9.70 -17.24 -6.63
N VAL A 375 -10.52 -16.19 -6.50
CA VAL A 375 -11.55 -15.80 -7.48
C VAL A 375 -11.28 -14.35 -7.88
N GLN A 376 -11.14 -14.08 -9.17
CA GLN A 376 -10.96 -12.72 -9.69
C GLN A 376 -12.20 -12.31 -10.46
N THR A 377 -12.74 -11.13 -10.13
CA THR A 377 -13.88 -10.53 -10.80
C THR A 377 -13.54 -9.11 -11.25
N PHE A 378 -14.19 -8.65 -12.30
CA PHE A 378 -13.87 -7.40 -12.95
C PHE A 378 -15.14 -6.59 -13.18
N THR A 379 -14.97 -5.27 -13.28
CA THR A 379 -16.07 -4.33 -13.51
C THR A 379 -15.73 -3.34 -14.62
N GLY A 380 -16.76 -2.91 -15.35
CA GLY A 380 -16.68 -1.83 -16.34
C GLY A 380 -16.53 -0.44 -15.76
N GLU A 381 -16.40 -0.28 -14.42
CA GLU A 381 -16.04 0.99 -13.81
C GLU A 381 -14.68 1.47 -14.33
N ALA A 382 -14.52 2.78 -14.49
CA ALA A 382 -13.35 3.38 -15.13
C ALA A 382 -12.39 4.09 -14.15
N GLU A 383 -12.75 4.14 -12.87
CA GLU A 383 -12.00 4.90 -11.87
C GLU A 383 -11.41 4.00 -10.79
N HIS A 384 -10.23 4.37 -10.31
CA HIS A 384 -9.48 3.61 -9.30
C HIS A 384 -10.24 3.43 -7.97
N SER A 385 -11.11 4.37 -7.63
CA SER A 385 -11.68 4.44 -6.29
C SER A 385 -13.20 4.58 -6.27
N SER A 386 -13.87 4.25 -7.36
CA SER A 386 -15.30 4.53 -7.55
C SER A 386 -16.10 3.27 -7.90
N LEU A 387 -15.72 2.13 -7.33
CA LEU A 387 -16.55 0.93 -7.43
C LEU A 387 -17.88 1.16 -6.73
N SER A 388 -18.96 0.64 -7.28
CA SER A 388 -20.31 0.88 -6.78
C SER A 388 -20.58 0.15 -5.47
N ASN A 389 -21.50 0.70 -4.65
CA ASN A 389 -21.95 0.04 -3.44
C ASN A 389 -22.65 -1.30 -3.72
N ALA A 390 -23.33 -1.43 -4.87
CA ALA A 390 -23.98 -2.68 -5.28
C ALA A 390 -22.92 -3.79 -5.52
N GLU A 391 -21.81 -3.45 -6.18
CA GLU A 391 -20.72 -4.40 -6.42
C GLU A 391 -19.97 -4.76 -5.13
N TYR A 392 -19.71 -3.79 -4.24
CA TYR A 392 -19.14 -4.09 -2.92
C TYR A 392 -20.03 -5.03 -2.11
N ALA A 393 -21.34 -4.78 -2.06
CA ALA A 393 -22.30 -5.62 -1.34
C ALA A 393 -22.35 -7.04 -1.92
N ALA A 394 -22.41 -7.19 -3.25
CA ALA A 394 -22.41 -8.48 -3.92
C ALA A 394 -21.10 -9.24 -3.68
N ALA A 395 -19.96 -8.57 -3.74
CA ALA A 395 -18.64 -9.15 -3.55
C ALA A 395 -18.43 -9.63 -2.11
N ILE A 396 -18.73 -8.77 -1.11
CA ILE A 396 -18.54 -9.13 0.30
C ILE A 396 -19.48 -10.27 0.72
N ALA A 397 -20.73 -10.25 0.28
CA ALA A 397 -21.68 -11.33 0.56
C ALA A 397 -21.26 -12.66 -0.09
N SER A 398 -20.73 -12.61 -1.32
CA SER A 398 -20.21 -13.80 -2.01
C SER A 398 -18.98 -14.38 -1.32
N LEU A 399 -18.08 -13.51 -0.83
CA LEU A 399 -16.92 -13.92 -0.05
C LEU A 399 -17.33 -14.52 1.29
N ALA A 400 -18.22 -13.86 2.03
CA ALA A 400 -18.72 -14.33 3.32
C ALA A 400 -19.35 -15.73 3.22
N GLY A 401 -20.22 -15.92 2.22
CA GLY A 401 -20.84 -17.22 1.98
C GLY A 401 -19.84 -18.31 1.60
N TRP A 402 -18.78 -17.99 0.86
CA TRP A 402 -17.70 -18.92 0.55
C TRP A 402 -16.87 -19.26 1.79
N ALA A 403 -16.51 -18.27 2.57
CA ALA A 403 -15.72 -18.44 3.78
C ALA A 403 -16.46 -19.22 4.88
N ASP A 404 -17.80 -19.15 4.93
CA ASP A 404 -18.66 -19.97 5.83
C ASP A 404 -18.83 -21.43 5.35
N GLY A 405 -17.92 -21.94 4.55
CA GLY A 405 -17.94 -23.31 4.03
C GLY A 405 -18.88 -23.53 2.84
N GLY A 406 -19.38 -22.44 2.23
CA GLY A 406 -20.18 -22.47 1.02
C GLY A 406 -19.39 -22.84 -0.23
N THR A 407 -20.08 -22.87 -1.34
CA THR A 407 -19.47 -23.15 -2.64
C THR A 407 -18.60 -21.96 -3.08
N LYS A 408 -17.38 -22.24 -3.57
CA LYS A 408 -16.53 -21.25 -4.22
C LYS A 408 -17.30 -20.52 -5.33
N PRO A 409 -17.47 -19.19 -5.28
CA PRO A 409 -18.21 -18.47 -6.29
C PRO A 409 -17.45 -18.42 -7.62
N SER A 410 -18.17 -18.24 -8.69
CA SER A 410 -17.60 -17.88 -9.99
C SER A 410 -17.84 -16.40 -10.27
N PRO A 411 -17.06 -15.75 -11.15
CA PRO A 411 -17.34 -14.36 -11.56
C PRO A 411 -18.80 -14.19 -12.06
N ALA A 412 -19.32 -15.17 -12.78
CA ALA A 412 -20.71 -15.15 -13.27
C ALA A 412 -21.74 -15.26 -12.14
N SER A 413 -21.49 -16.05 -11.08
CA SER A 413 -22.41 -16.14 -9.94
C SER A 413 -22.41 -14.88 -9.09
N ILE A 414 -21.25 -14.20 -8.95
CA ILE A 414 -21.13 -12.92 -8.26
C ILE A 414 -21.92 -11.84 -9.03
N ALA A 415 -21.72 -11.75 -10.34
CA ALA A 415 -22.47 -10.83 -11.20
C ALA A 415 -24.00 -11.08 -11.13
N ALA A 416 -24.41 -12.35 -11.12
CA ALA A 416 -25.82 -12.72 -11.00
C ALA A 416 -26.44 -12.40 -9.62
N ALA A 417 -25.63 -12.29 -8.58
CA ALA A 417 -26.06 -11.92 -7.23
C ALA A 417 -26.22 -10.39 -7.03
N CYS A 418 -25.72 -9.57 -7.95
CA CYS A 418 -25.68 -8.12 -7.81
C CYS A 418 -27.05 -7.39 -7.96
N PRO A 419 -27.99 -7.75 -8.86
CA PRO A 419 -29.18 -6.96 -9.11
C PRO A 419 -30.05 -6.58 -7.89
N PRO A 420 -30.18 -7.41 -6.83
CA PRO A 420 -30.88 -6.98 -5.60
C PRO A 420 -30.23 -5.79 -4.92
N TYR A 421 -28.91 -5.68 -4.97
CA TYR A 421 -28.16 -4.54 -4.42
C TYR A 421 -28.27 -3.30 -5.28
N ASP A 422 -28.40 -3.47 -6.60
CA ASP A 422 -28.70 -2.39 -7.55
C ASP A 422 -30.00 -1.67 -7.17
N ALA A 423 -31.03 -2.43 -6.81
CA ALA A 423 -32.31 -1.89 -6.34
C ALA A 423 -32.17 -1.12 -5.00
N ARG A 424 -31.22 -1.50 -4.15
CA ARG A 424 -30.99 -0.91 -2.82
C ARG A 424 -30.08 0.33 -2.86
N TYR A 425 -29.00 0.27 -3.62
CA TYR A 425 -27.94 1.27 -3.63
C TYR A 425 -27.92 2.16 -4.87
N GLY A 426 -28.81 1.91 -5.84
CA GLY A 426 -28.82 2.55 -7.16
C GLY A 426 -28.02 1.75 -8.19
N ALA A 427 -28.21 2.06 -9.46
CA ALA A 427 -27.58 1.36 -10.57
C ALA A 427 -26.04 1.31 -10.40
N GLY A 428 -25.49 0.11 -10.45
CA GLY A 428 -24.06 -0.10 -10.16
C GLY A 428 -23.55 -1.52 -10.38
N CYS A 429 -24.35 -2.41 -10.99
CA CYS A 429 -23.91 -3.77 -11.31
C CYS A 429 -23.24 -3.81 -12.69
N PHE A 430 -21.99 -3.40 -12.76
CA PHE A 430 -21.19 -3.31 -13.99
C PHE A 430 -20.19 -4.46 -14.13
N PHE A 431 -20.41 -5.59 -13.46
CA PHE A 431 -19.54 -6.75 -13.55
C PHE A 431 -19.35 -7.26 -14.97
N GLU A 432 -18.09 -7.56 -15.31
CA GLU A 432 -17.67 -8.15 -16.59
C GLU A 432 -17.11 -9.57 -16.39
N PRO A 433 -17.97 -10.57 -16.16
CA PRO A 433 -17.56 -11.90 -15.71
C PRO A 433 -16.75 -12.70 -16.74
N SER A 434 -16.74 -12.28 -18.00
CA SER A 434 -15.96 -12.89 -19.09
C SER A 434 -14.61 -12.23 -19.33
N PHE A 435 -14.30 -11.10 -18.66
CA PHE A 435 -13.05 -10.40 -18.86
C PHE A 435 -11.86 -11.19 -18.31
N THR A 436 -10.74 -11.10 -18.99
CA THR A 436 -9.46 -11.66 -18.56
C THR A 436 -8.37 -10.64 -18.84
N PRO A 437 -7.62 -10.20 -17.80
CA PRO A 437 -6.57 -9.21 -17.99
C PRO A 437 -5.41 -9.77 -18.81
N GLY A 438 -4.74 -8.88 -19.56
CA GLY A 438 -3.48 -9.18 -20.22
C GLY A 438 -2.40 -9.59 -19.21
N SER A 439 -1.29 -10.14 -19.70
CA SER A 439 -0.15 -10.40 -18.81
C SER A 439 0.40 -9.09 -18.23
N TYR A 440 0.99 -9.13 -17.04
CA TYR A 440 1.61 -7.95 -16.43
C TYR A 440 2.63 -7.26 -17.38
N ALA A 441 3.41 -8.07 -18.12
CA ALA A 441 4.37 -7.60 -19.09
C ALA A 441 3.76 -6.96 -20.36
N SER A 442 2.45 -7.10 -20.59
CA SER A 442 1.78 -6.41 -21.69
C SER A 442 1.55 -4.92 -21.40
N ARG A 443 1.57 -4.52 -20.12
CA ARG A 443 1.31 -3.16 -19.67
C ARG A 443 2.52 -2.50 -19.05
N VAL A 444 3.27 -3.23 -18.23
CA VAL A 444 4.40 -2.73 -17.46
C VAL A 444 5.66 -3.46 -17.90
N LEU A 445 6.73 -2.72 -18.16
CA LEU A 445 8.03 -3.28 -18.51
C LEU A 445 8.66 -3.94 -17.26
N PRO A 446 8.59 -5.27 -17.12
CA PRO A 446 9.02 -5.93 -15.87
C PRO A 446 10.54 -5.91 -15.73
N ARG A 447 11.00 -5.88 -14.48
CA ARG A 447 12.41 -6.05 -14.14
C ARG A 447 12.68 -7.51 -13.77
N PRO A 448 13.86 -8.06 -14.15
CA PRO A 448 14.26 -9.36 -13.66
C PRO A 448 14.50 -9.30 -12.14
N GLY A 449 14.05 -10.31 -11.41
CA GLY A 449 14.51 -10.52 -10.03
C GLY A 449 13.51 -10.24 -8.91
N ALA A 450 12.19 -10.21 -9.19
CA ALA A 450 11.21 -10.34 -8.12
C ALA A 450 11.53 -11.62 -7.33
N ARG A 451 11.75 -11.47 -6.02
CA ARG A 451 12.10 -12.59 -5.15
C ARG A 451 10.85 -13.10 -4.46
N HIS A 452 10.72 -14.41 -4.34
CA HIS A 452 9.76 -15.02 -3.44
C HIS A 452 10.39 -15.10 -2.05
N TRP A 453 9.75 -14.45 -1.09
CA TRP A 453 10.09 -14.53 0.32
C TRP A 453 9.08 -15.44 1.00
N PRO A 454 9.50 -16.23 2.02
CA PRO A 454 8.52 -16.92 2.84
C PRO A 454 7.63 -15.90 3.55
N ALA A 455 6.34 -16.19 3.66
CA ALA A 455 5.42 -15.40 4.45
C ALA A 455 5.91 -15.31 5.90
N ILE A 456 5.63 -14.18 6.54
CA ILE A 456 5.91 -14.00 7.94
C ILE A 456 4.93 -14.85 8.74
N THR A 457 5.45 -15.60 9.70
CA THR A 457 4.60 -16.37 10.60
C THR A 457 3.98 -15.48 11.69
N ALA A 458 2.83 -15.89 12.23
CA ALA A 458 2.21 -15.24 13.37
C ALA A 458 3.19 -15.08 14.55
N ALA A 459 4.06 -16.08 14.81
CA ALA A 459 5.08 -16.01 15.85
C ALA A 459 6.16 -14.95 15.58
N GLN A 460 6.50 -14.68 14.33
CA GLN A 460 7.39 -13.58 13.95
C GLN A 460 6.68 -12.24 14.15
N TYR A 461 5.41 -12.15 13.74
CA TYR A 461 4.55 -11.00 13.97
C TYR A 461 4.49 -10.64 15.48
N ASP A 462 4.14 -11.59 16.35
CA ASP A 462 4.07 -11.38 17.80
C ASP A 462 5.42 -10.96 18.40
N ARG A 463 6.52 -11.44 17.85
CA ARG A 463 7.85 -11.01 18.25
C ARG A 463 8.10 -9.54 17.95
N TRP A 464 7.67 -9.09 16.79
CA TRP A 464 7.78 -7.68 16.39
C TRP A 464 6.94 -6.74 17.23
N GLN A 465 5.71 -7.14 17.50
CA GLN A 465 4.84 -6.42 18.42
C GLN A 465 5.57 -6.15 19.74
N ARG A 466 6.17 -7.19 20.32
CA ARG A 466 6.94 -7.08 21.56
C ARG A 466 8.22 -6.25 21.45
N GLN A 467 8.73 -6.05 20.26
CA GLN A 467 9.95 -5.26 19.97
C GLN A 467 9.64 -3.81 19.56
N GLY A 468 8.38 -3.39 19.64
CA GLY A 468 7.96 -2.02 19.29
C GLY A 468 7.71 -1.79 17.80
N GLY A 469 7.57 -2.84 17.00
CA GLY A 469 7.07 -2.74 15.62
C GLY A 469 7.96 -1.97 14.63
N VAL A 470 9.21 -1.75 14.97
CA VAL A 470 10.14 -1.03 14.08
C VAL A 470 10.90 -2.03 13.23
N GLY A 471 10.70 -1.93 11.91
CA GLY A 471 11.48 -2.62 10.90
C GLY A 471 11.47 -4.15 11.01
N ILE A 472 10.93 -4.78 10.01
CA ILE A 472 11.11 -6.21 9.84
C ILE A 472 12.45 -6.38 9.15
N GLU A 473 13.40 -6.99 9.82
CA GLU A 473 14.59 -7.49 9.14
C GLU A 473 14.27 -8.86 8.52
N PRO A 474 14.63 -9.07 7.25
CA PRO A 474 14.44 -10.35 6.56
C PRO A 474 15.24 -11.48 7.21
#